data_9b05c46015b6a52f305ebf34616d273a
#
_entry.id   9b05c46015b6a52f305ebf34616d273a
#
_cell.length_a   1.000
_cell.length_b   1.000
_cell.length_c   1.000
_cell.angle_alpha   90.00
_cell.angle_beta   90.00
_cell.angle_gamma   90.00
#
_symmetry.space_group_name_H-M   'P 1'
#
loop_
_entity.id
_entity.type
_entity.pdbx_description
1 polymer ?
#
loop_
_entity_poly.entity_id
_entity_poly.type
_entity_poly.pdbx_seq_one_letter_code
_entity_poly.pdbx_strand_id
1 'polypeptide(L)'
;MIIGVPKEIKNNENRVALTPAGAAEIVKNGHTVYMQATAGMGSGFADEDYMNAGASILPTIEEVYAIAEMIIKVKEPIESEYKLIKDGQILFTYFHFASGEPLTMAMLGNGSICLAYETVEMADRSLPLLIPMSEVAGRMSIQEGAKYLEKTFGGYGVLLGGVPGVPPAKVLIIGGGIVGTEAAKMAGGLGADVTIIDVSLKRLRYLDDIMPANVKTMMSNEYNIREMVRNADVIIGAVLIPGAVAPKLITRDMIPTMKPGTVMVDVAVDQGGCFETTVPTTHDHPTFVIDHVIHYCVANMPGAVPRTSTLALTNATLPYAIQIANKGWKKACNENDALRKGLNVVKGKVVYQGVADAFGLPYQDVETVL
;
A
#
# COMPACT_ATOMS: atom_id res chain seq x y z
N MET A 1 4.33 -27.70 -5.37
CA MET A 1 5.20 -26.48 -5.49
C MET A 1 5.84 -26.22 -4.13
N ILE A 2 7.10 -25.82 -4.13
CA ILE A 2 7.83 -25.37 -2.95
C ILE A 2 7.75 -23.86 -2.87
N ILE A 3 7.19 -23.34 -1.77
CA ILE A 3 6.98 -21.90 -1.55
C ILE A 3 7.93 -21.43 -0.46
N GLY A 4 8.68 -20.38 -0.74
CA GLY A 4 9.60 -19.73 0.18
C GLY A 4 9.10 -18.36 0.61
N VAL A 5 9.19 -18.07 1.89
CA VAL A 5 8.83 -16.77 2.46
C VAL A 5 10.03 -16.24 3.26
N PRO A 6 10.86 -15.40 2.66
CA PRO A 6 11.99 -14.79 3.35
C PRO A 6 11.50 -13.71 4.32
N LYS A 7 12.36 -13.38 5.28
CA LYS A 7 12.18 -12.22 6.14
C LYS A 7 12.36 -10.93 5.34
N GLU A 8 11.49 -9.95 5.57
CA GLU A 8 11.68 -8.63 5.00
C GLU A 8 12.87 -7.92 5.65
N ILE A 9 13.70 -7.29 4.83
CA ILE A 9 14.96 -6.69 5.26
C ILE A 9 15.05 -5.19 4.97
N LYS A 10 14.00 -4.59 4.41
CA LYS A 10 13.89 -3.14 4.30
C LYS A 10 13.72 -2.49 5.66
N ASN A 11 14.26 -1.27 5.81
CA ASN A 11 14.13 -0.52 7.05
C ASN A 11 12.65 -0.33 7.43
N ASN A 12 12.32 -0.57 8.70
CA ASN A 12 10.97 -0.46 9.25
C ASN A 12 9.92 -1.37 8.56
N GLU A 13 10.34 -2.42 7.82
CA GLU A 13 9.43 -3.41 7.28
C GLU A 13 9.35 -4.64 8.19
N ASN A 14 8.27 -4.74 8.91
CA ASN A 14 8.00 -5.80 9.89
C ASN A 14 6.82 -6.70 9.47
N ARG A 15 6.23 -6.46 8.30
CA ARG A 15 5.21 -7.35 7.74
C ARG A 15 5.83 -8.65 7.26
N VAL A 16 5.01 -9.67 7.09
CA VAL A 16 5.37 -10.93 6.46
C VAL A 16 4.33 -11.31 5.42
N ALA A 17 4.76 -11.92 4.33
CA ALA A 17 3.88 -12.19 3.19
C ALA A 17 2.91 -13.38 3.41
N LEU A 18 3.07 -14.12 4.49
CA LEU A 18 2.24 -15.28 4.81
C LEU A 18 2.00 -15.36 6.32
N THR A 19 0.75 -15.66 6.72
CA THR A 19 0.39 -15.96 8.11
C THR A 19 0.51 -17.45 8.38
N PRO A 20 0.56 -17.91 9.66
CA PRO A 20 0.45 -19.33 9.99
C PRO A 20 -0.80 -19.99 9.40
N ALA A 21 -1.95 -19.31 9.44
CA ALA A 21 -3.19 -19.79 8.81
C ALA A 21 -3.05 -19.96 7.29
N GLY A 22 -2.37 -19.02 6.64
CA GLY A 22 -2.08 -19.12 5.21
C GLY A 22 -1.12 -20.28 4.89
N ALA A 23 -0.11 -20.50 5.74
CA ALA A 23 0.80 -21.63 5.60
C ALA A 23 0.05 -22.97 5.70
N ALA A 24 -0.83 -23.10 6.70
CA ALA A 24 -1.68 -24.29 6.85
C ALA A 24 -2.55 -24.56 5.62
N GLU A 25 -3.13 -23.51 5.03
CA GLU A 25 -3.97 -23.65 3.84
C GLU A 25 -3.16 -24.07 2.59
N ILE A 26 -1.94 -23.51 2.43
CA ILE A 26 -1.02 -23.92 1.36
C ILE A 26 -0.61 -25.41 1.53
N VAL A 27 -0.23 -25.80 2.75
CA VAL A 27 0.13 -27.20 3.06
C VAL A 27 -1.03 -28.16 2.81
N LYS A 28 -2.23 -27.78 3.22
CA LYS A 28 -3.46 -28.55 2.97
C LYS A 28 -3.74 -28.74 1.48
N ASN A 29 -3.32 -27.80 0.63
CA ASN A 29 -3.40 -27.91 -0.82
C ASN A 29 -2.27 -28.78 -1.42
N GLY A 30 -1.44 -29.44 -0.62
CA GLY A 30 -0.40 -30.38 -1.06
C GLY A 30 0.92 -29.71 -1.44
N HIS A 31 1.17 -28.47 -0.99
CA HIS A 31 2.41 -27.74 -1.25
C HIS A 31 3.30 -27.69 0.01
N THR A 32 4.58 -27.41 -0.19
CA THR A 32 5.54 -27.28 0.90
C THR A 32 5.85 -25.80 1.11
N VAL A 33 5.86 -25.37 2.38
CA VAL A 33 6.15 -23.98 2.79
C VAL A 33 7.44 -23.95 3.60
N TYR A 34 8.37 -23.13 3.19
CA TYR A 34 9.58 -22.78 3.94
C TYR A 34 9.55 -21.31 4.32
N MET A 35 9.64 -21.05 5.62
CA MET A 35 9.76 -19.71 6.19
C MET A 35 11.21 -19.46 6.60
N GLN A 36 11.73 -18.27 6.35
CA GLN A 36 12.98 -17.88 7.01
C GLN A 36 12.74 -17.70 8.51
N ALA A 37 13.69 -18.12 9.32
CA ALA A 37 13.65 -17.93 10.77
C ALA A 37 13.36 -16.48 11.14
N THR A 38 12.48 -16.28 12.10
CA THR A 38 12.03 -14.96 12.59
C THR A 38 11.27 -14.09 11.58
N ALA A 39 10.90 -14.59 10.39
CA ALA A 39 10.22 -13.78 9.37
C ALA A 39 8.87 -13.21 9.85
N GLY A 40 8.13 -13.95 10.66
CA GLY A 40 6.83 -13.53 11.21
C GLY A 40 6.89 -12.69 12.48
N MET A 41 8.04 -12.64 13.15
CA MET A 41 8.16 -12.05 14.50
C MET A 41 7.71 -10.58 14.57
N GLY A 42 8.06 -9.77 13.57
CA GLY A 42 7.67 -8.37 13.50
C GLY A 42 6.15 -8.15 13.39
N SER A 43 5.42 -9.16 12.92
CA SER A 43 3.95 -9.18 12.86
C SER A 43 3.31 -9.98 14.01
N GLY A 44 4.11 -10.43 14.99
CA GLY A 44 3.66 -11.16 16.18
C GLY A 44 3.32 -12.62 15.90
N PHE A 45 3.99 -13.25 14.93
CA PHE A 45 3.92 -14.69 14.65
C PHE A 45 5.29 -15.32 14.90
N ALA A 46 5.36 -16.26 15.85
CA ALA A 46 6.59 -17.01 16.15
C ALA A 46 6.85 -18.09 15.10
N ASP A 47 8.11 -18.54 14.99
CA ASP A 47 8.49 -19.64 14.11
C ASP A 47 7.69 -20.93 14.46
N GLU A 48 7.43 -21.15 15.75
CA GLU A 48 6.64 -22.27 16.24
C GLU A 48 5.20 -22.26 15.70
N ASP A 49 4.58 -21.09 15.53
CA ASP A 49 3.23 -20.98 14.94
C ASP A 49 3.20 -21.51 13.50
N TYR A 50 4.27 -21.23 12.74
CA TYR A 50 4.39 -21.75 11.37
C TYR A 50 4.71 -23.24 11.33
N MET A 51 5.56 -23.75 12.24
CA MET A 51 5.83 -25.18 12.36
C MET A 51 4.55 -25.96 12.71
N ASN A 52 3.76 -25.44 13.64
CA ASN A 52 2.46 -26.01 14.00
C ASN A 52 1.45 -25.98 12.83
N ALA A 53 1.61 -25.04 11.91
CA ALA A 53 0.83 -24.94 10.67
C ALA A 53 1.36 -25.84 9.54
N GLY A 54 2.43 -26.62 9.78
CA GLY A 54 3.01 -27.55 8.83
C GLY A 54 4.09 -26.96 7.90
N ALA A 55 4.54 -25.74 8.15
CA ALA A 55 5.69 -25.15 7.46
C ALA A 55 7.02 -25.58 8.11
N SER A 56 8.11 -25.49 7.36
CA SER A 56 9.47 -25.71 7.84
C SER A 56 10.20 -24.39 7.97
N ILE A 57 11.07 -24.27 8.97
CA ILE A 57 11.88 -23.07 9.19
C ILE A 57 13.29 -23.29 8.65
N LEU A 58 13.79 -22.32 7.86
CA LEU A 58 15.16 -22.28 7.38
C LEU A 58 15.91 -21.10 8.03
N PRO A 59 17.18 -21.26 8.43
CA PRO A 59 17.90 -20.22 9.16
C PRO A 59 18.21 -18.97 8.33
N THR A 60 18.44 -19.11 7.02
CA THR A 60 18.94 -18.03 6.18
C THR A 60 18.07 -17.75 4.98
N ILE A 61 18.19 -16.54 4.45
CA ILE A 61 17.49 -16.11 3.23
C ILE A 61 17.99 -16.90 2.01
N GLU A 62 19.28 -17.20 1.96
CA GLU A 62 19.93 -17.97 0.90
C GLU A 62 19.33 -19.36 0.76
N GLU A 63 19.10 -20.05 1.90
CA GLU A 63 18.47 -21.37 1.90
C GLU A 63 17.02 -21.32 1.43
N VAL A 64 16.27 -20.26 1.80
CA VAL A 64 14.89 -20.08 1.32
C VAL A 64 14.86 -19.89 -0.19
N TYR A 65 15.69 -18.99 -0.74
CA TYR A 65 15.75 -18.78 -2.19
C TYR A 65 16.26 -20.01 -2.93
N ALA A 66 17.23 -20.73 -2.35
CA ALA A 66 17.81 -21.92 -2.97
C ALA A 66 16.84 -23.06 -3.17
N ILE A 67 15.86 -23.25 -2.25
CA ILE A 67 14.92 -24.38 -2.34
C ILE A 67 13.60 -24.00 -3.03
N ALA A 68 13.15 -22.77 -2.92
CA ALA A 68 11.82 -22.36 -3.38
C ALA A 68 11.69 -22.34 -4.92
N GLU A 69 10.53 -22.76 -5.40
CA GLU A 69 10.06 -22.56 -6.77
C GLU A 69 9.32 -21.21 -6.90
N MET A 70 8.61 -20.81 -5.84
CA MET A 70 7.95 -19.53 -5.74
C MET A 70 8.36 -18.82 -4.44
N ILE A 71 8.78 -17.57 -4.55
CA ILE A 71 9.02 -16.68 -3.42
C ILE A 71 7.83 -15.74 -3.27
N ILE A 72 7.30 -15.65 -2.05
CA ILE A 72 6.26 -14.69 -1.69
C ILE A 72 6.85 -13.69 -0.71
N LYS A 73 6.76 -12.39 -1.05
CA LYS A 73 7.25 -11.27 -0.24
C LYS A 73 6.18 -10.20 -0.10
N VAL A 74 6.42 -9.25 0.80
CA VAL A 74 5.65 -8.01 0.87
C VAL A 74 6.24 -6.94 -0.03
N LYS A 75 7.57 -6.70 0.12
CA LYS A 75 8.29 -5.69 -0.65
C LYS A 75 9.15 -6.32 -1.74
N GLU A 76 9.48 -5.52 -2.73
CA GLU A 76 10.40 -5.89 -3.80
C GLU A 76 11.74 -6.40 -3.25
N PRO A 77 12.39 -7.33 -3.95
CA PRO A 77 13.77 -7.70 -3.66
C PRO A 77 14.69 -6.47 -3.72
N ILE A 78 15.67 -6.41 -2.82
CA ILE A 78 16.72 -5.39 -2.84
C ILE A 78 18.04 -5.97 -3.37
N GLU A 79 19.04 -5.13 -3.58
CA GLU A 79 20.30 -5.49 -4.24
C GLU A 79 20.96 -6.74 -3.66
N SER A 80 20.93 -6.93 -2.33
CA SER A 80 21.49 -8.10 -1.67
C SER A 80 20.77 -9.41 -2.03
N GLU A 81 19.49 -9.33 -2.46
CA GLU A 81 18.67 -10.49 -2.82
C GLU A 81 18.78 -10.86 -4.30
N TYR A 82 19.19 -9.93 -5.19
CA TYR A 82 19.16 -10.16 -6.65
C TYR A 82 19.93 -11.41 -7.09
N LYS A 83 21.06 -11.69 -6.44
CA LYS A 83 21.92 -12.84 -6.77
C LYS A 83 21.35 -14.18 -6.26
N LEU A 84 20.38 -14.15 -5.36
CA LEU A 84 19.75 -15.34 -4.81
C LEU A 84 18.63 -15.86 -5.71
N ILE A 85 18.09 -14.99 -6.56
CA ILE A 85 16.97 -15.31 -7.45
C ILE A 85 17.45 -16.15 -8.63
N LYS A 86 16.76 -17.29 -8.85
CA LYS A 86 17.12 -18.26 -9.90
C LYS A 86 16.34 -18.02 -11.19
N ASP A 87 16.91 -18.46 -12.29
CA ASP A 87 16.19 -18.51 -13.57
C ASP A 87 14.90 -19.32 -13.44
N GLY A 88 13.80 -18.75 -13.93
CA GLY A 88 12.46 -19.36 -13.87
C GLY A 88 11.80 -19.35 -12.49
N GLN A 89 12.44 -18.80 -11.46
CA GLN A 89 11.84 -18.66 -10.13
C GLN A 89 10.70 -17.65 -10.16
N ILE A 90 9.55 -18.01 -9.57
CA ILE A 90 8.39 -17.12 -9.48
C ILE A 90 8.58 -16.21 -8.27
N LEU A 91 8.38 -14.90 -8.49
CA LEU A 91 8.34 -13.89 -7.45
C LEU A 91 6.94 -13.27 -7.43
N PHE A 92 6.26 -13.33 -6.29
CA PHE A 92 4.92 -12.78 -6.11
C PHE A 92 4.94 -11.80 -4.94
N THR A 93 4.95 -10.49 -5.24
CA THR A 93 5.20 -9.40 -4.28
C THR A 93 4.78 -8.04 -4.87
N TYR A 94 4.83 -6.97 -4.07
CA TYR A 94 4.89 -5.61 -4.61
C TYR A 94 6.27 -5.37 -5.23
N PHE A 95 6.33 -4.89 -6.44
CA PHE A 95 7.58 -4.58 -7.13
C PHE A 95 7.82 -3.09 -7.31
N HIS A 96 6.77 -2.33 -7.64
CA HIS A 96 6.90 -0.90 -8.00
C HIS A 96 7.97 -0.66 -9.08
N PHE A 97 8.03 -1.53 -10.08
CA PHE A 97 9.06 -1.52 -11.13
C PHE A 97 9.31 -0.15 -11.75
N ALA A 98 8.24 0.59 -12.06
CA ALA A 98 8.35 1.89 -12.70
C ALA A 98 9.13 2.95 -11.90
N SER A 99 9.41 2.69 -10.61
CA SER A 99 10.21 3.56 -9.75
C SER A 99 11.64 3.08 -9.50
N GLY A 100 12.01 1.88 -10.01
CA GLY A 100 13.27 1.22 -9.69
C GLY A 100 13.97 0.60 -10.90
N GLU A 101 14.71 1.37 -11.70
CA GLU A 101 15.48 0.85 -12.84
C GLU A 101 16.46 -0.27 -12.44
N PRO A 102 17.26 -0.17 -11.35
CA PRO A 102 18.16 -1.25 -10.94
C PRO A 102 17.45 -2.57 -10.65
N LEU A 103 16.30 -2.52 -9.99
CA LEU A 103 15.47 -3.70 -9.76
C LEU A 103 14.97 -4.31 -11.07
N THR A 104 14.45 -3.47 -11.96
CA THR A 104 13.94 -3.91 -13.27
C THR A 104 15.02 -4.61 -14.08
N MET A 105 16.21 -4.02 -14.17
CA MET A 105 17.35 -4.62 -14.89
C MET A 105 17.83 -5.92 -14.24
N ALA A 106 17.82 -6.00 -12.90
CA ALA A 106 18.18 -7.23 -12.18
C ALA A 106 17.19 -8.36 -12.47
N MET A 107 15.87 -8.09 -12.46
CA MET A 107 14.86 -9.11 -12.75
C MET A 107 14.86 -9.55 -14.22
N LEU A 108 15.20 -8.65 -15.12
CA LEU A 108 15.44 -9.01 -16.53
C LEU A 108 16.66 -9.92 -16.68
N GLY A 109 17.75 -9.61 -15.95
CA GLY A 109 19.01 -10.32 -16.06
C GLY A 109 19.00 -11.73 -15.45
N ASN A 110 18.20 -11.99 -14.42
CA ASN A 110 18.17 -13.28 -13.73
C ASN A 110 17.13 -14.27 -14.28
N GLY A 111 16.30 -13.87 -15.25
CA GLY A 111 15.33 -14.75 -15.87
C GLY A 111 14.13 -15.16 -15.02
N SER A 112 13.85 -14.43 -13.93
CA SER A 112 12.72 -14.68 -13.04
C SER A 112 11.36 -14.42 -13.69
N ILE A 113 10.29 -14.87 -13.01
CA ILE A 113 8.90 -14.63 -13.38
C ILE A 113 8.28 -13.75 -12.30
N CYS A 114 8.06 -12.48 -12.62
CA CYS A 114 7.62 -11.46 -11.67
C CYS A 114 6.12 -11.18 -11.82
N LEU A 115 5.35 -11.58 -10.82
CA LEU A 115 3.94 -11.23 -10.66
C LEU A 115 3.82 -10.12 -9.61
N ALA A 116 3.49 -8.92 -10.06
CA ALA A 116 3.37 -7.74 -9.20
C ALA A 116 1.97 -7.64 -8.59
N TYR A 117 1.88 -7.52 -7.27
CA TYR A 117 0.60 -7.34 -6.58
C TYR A 117 -0.17 -6.13 -7.09
N GLU A 118 0.53 -5.01 -7.29
CA GLU A 118 -0.06 -3.72 -7.68
C GLU A 118 -0.59 -3.67 -9.10
N THR A 119 -0.29 -4.66 -9.93
CA THR A 119 -0.79 -4.72 -11.32
C THR A 119 -1.80 -5.85 -11.54
N VAL A 120 -2.11 -6.64 -10.51
CA VAL A 120 -3.27 -7.54 -10.55
C VAL A 120 -4.53 -6.68 -10.59
N GLU A 121 -5.23 -6.68 -11.73
CA GLU A 121 -6.34 -5.76 -12.00
C GLU A 121 -7.59 -6.51 -12.48
N MET A 122 -8.71 -6.30 -11.80
CA MET A 122 -10.02 -6.87 -12.15
C MET A 122 -10.62 -6.20 -13.38
N ALA A 123 -11.69 -6.78 -13.92
CA ALA A 123 -12.39 -6.23 -15.10
C ALA A 123 -12.98 -4.82 -14.86
N ASP A 124 -13.34 -4.49 -13.63
CA ASP A 124 -13.81 -3.16 -13.20
C ASP A 124 -12.68 -2.16 -12.89
N ARG A 125 -11.42 -2.54 -13.18
CA ARG A 125 -10.18 -1.82 -12.91
C ARG A 125 -9.82 -1.68 -11.43
N SER A 126 -10.47 -2.40 -10.54
CA SER A 126 -10.04 -2.49 -9.15
C SER A 126 -8.73 -3.28 -9.03
N LEU A 127 -7.91 -2.90 -8.05
CA LEU A 127 -6.60 -3.52 -7.77
C LEU A 127 -6.70 -4.30 -6.45
N PRO A 128 -7.21 -5.54 -6.47
CA PRO A 128 -7.61 -6.27 -5.26
C PRO A 128 -6.47 -6.49 -4.27
N LEU A 129 -5.22 -6.54 -4.73
CA LEU A 129 -4.07 -6.75 -3.86
C LEU A 129 -3.46 -5.44 -3.33
N LEU A 130 -3.85 -4.28 -3.90
CA LEU A 130 -3.49 -2.96 -3.40
C LEU A 130 -4.52 -2.42 -2.39
N ILE A 131 -5.78 -2.81 -2.55
CA ILE A 131 -6.90 -2.39 -1.69
C ILE A 131 -6.58 -2.51 -0.19
N PRO A 132 -6.11 -3.65 0.35
CA PRO A 132 -5.89 -3.80 1.79
C PRO A 132 -4.91 -2.78 2.36
N MET A 133 -3.86 -2.44 1.63
CA MET A 133 -2.90 -1.43 2.09
C MET A 133 -3.46 -0.02 2.01
N SER A 134 -4.31 0.26 1.03
CA SER A 134 -5.06 1.52 0.92
C SER A 134 -6.06 1.69 2.06
N GLU A 135 -6.72 0.61 2.48
CA GLU A 135 -7.63 0.61 3.64
C GLU A 135 -6.87 0.90 4.95
N VAL A 136 -5.76 0.21 5.17
CA VAL A 136 -4.92 0.45 6.35
C VAL A 136 -4.40 1.89 6.35
N ALA A 137 -3.85 2.37 5.24
CA ALA A 137 -3.31 3.73 5.13
C ALA A 137 -4.39 4.80 5.37
N GLY A 138 -5.59 4.62 4.81
CA GLY A 138 -6.72 5.53 5.02
C GLY A 138 -7.12 5.63 6.50
N ARG A 139 -7.20 4.51 7.19
CA ARG A 139 -7.52 4.48 8.63
C ARG A 139 -6.40 5.10 9.46
N MET A 140 -5.14 4.77 9.16
CA MET A 140 -3.99 5.34 9.85
C MET A 140 -3.85 6.84 9.65
N SER A 141 -4.25 7.38 8.50
CA SER A 141 -4.16 8.82 8.25
C SER A 141 -4.92 9.65 9.28
N ILE A 142 -6.04 9.14 9.79
CA ILE A 142 -6.82 9.78 10.85
C ILE A 142 -6.20 9.55 12.23
N GLN A 143 -5.66 8.36 12.48
CA GLN A 143 -4.95 8.08 13.74
C GLN A 143 -3.75 9.02 13.91
N GLU A 144 -2.92 9.16 12.89
CA GLU A 144 -1.78 10.06 12.92
C GLU A 144 -2.21 11.53 12.88
N GLY A 145 -3.21 11.88 12.07
CA GLY A 145 -3.79 13.22 12.06
C GLY A 145 -4.27 13.67 13.43
N ALA A 146 -5.00 12.82 14.14
CA ALA A 146 -5.49 13.09 15.50
C ALA A 146 -4.33 13.24 16.50
N LYS A 147 -3.31 12.36 16.43
CA LYS A 147 -2.13 12.41 17.29
C LYS A 147 -1.36 13.74 17.13
N TYR A 148 -1.11 14.15 15.89
CA TYR A 148 -0.35 15.36 15.63
C TYR A 148 -1.15 16.65 15.85
N LEU A 149 -2.47 16.62 16.08
CA LEU A 149 -3.24 17.74 16.60
C LEU A 149 -2.94 18.04 18.07
N GLU A 150 -2.40 17.06 18.82
CA GLU A 150 -2.03 17.25 20.22
C GLU A 150 -0.90 18.27 20.35
N LYS A 151 -0.97 19.10 21.40
CA LYS A 151 0.05 20.12 21.67
C LYS A 151 1.46 19.53 21.82
N THR A 152 1.55 18.34 22.39
CA THR A 152 2.81 17.62 22.61
C THR A 152 3.55 17.28 21.33
N PHE A 153 2.80 17.11 20.21
CA PHE A 153 3.36 16.79 18.89
C PHE A 153 3.39 17.98 17.93
N GLY A 154 3.21 19.20 18.44
CA GLY A 154 3.29 20.44 17.66
C GLY A 154 1.95 21.01 17.20
N GLY A 155 0.86 20.27 17.29
CA GLY A 155 -0.49 20.75 17.02
C GLY A 155 -0.94 21.84 17.97
N TYR A 156 -2.07 22.49 17.69
CA TYR A 156 -2.53 23.55 18.58
C TYR A 156 -3.50 23.08 19.68
N GLY A 157 -3.64 21.77 19.85
CA GLY A 157 -4.31 21.16 21.02
C GLY A 157 -5.82 20.97 20.84
N VAL A 158 -6.25 20.44 19.68
CA VAL A 158 -7.64 20.14 19.36
C VAL A 158 -7.89 18.64 19.48
N LEU A 159 -8.96 18.28 20.21
CA LEU A 159 -9.46 16.91 20.26
C LEU A 159 -10.35 16.64 19.05
N LEU A 160 -10.08 15.57 18.32
CA LEU A 160 -10.76 15.30 17.04
C LEU A 160 -12.28 15.25 17.16
N GLY A 161 -12.83 14.56 18.17
CA GLY A 161 -14.27 14.42 18.38
C GLY A 161 -14.92 15.53 19.21
N GLY A 162 -14.16 16.51 19.71
CA GLY A 162 -14.68 17.49 20.67
C GLY A 162 -15.14 16.86 21.98
N VAL A 163 -15.89 17.62 22.79
CA VAL A 163 -16.57 17.14 24.01
C VAL A 163 -17.88 17.93 24.18
N PRO A 164 -18.82 17.53 25.05
CA PRO A 164 -20.02 18.29 25.29
C PRO A 164 -19.72 19.77 25.57
N GLY A 165 -20.31 20.66 24.77
CA GLY A 165 -20.08 22.11 24.85
C GLY A 165 -18.86 22.62 24.02
N VAL A 166 -18.04 21.74 23.43
CA VAL A 166 -16.92 22.08 22.56
C VAL A 166 -17.07 21.36 21.22
N PRO A 167 -17.10 22.08 20.08
CA PRO A 167 -17.29 21.47 18.78
C PRO A 167 -16.11 20.55 18.42
N PRO A 168 -16.36 19.53 17.56
CA PRO A 168 -15.29 18.65 17.05
C PRO A 168 -14.36 19.38 16.07
N ALA A 169 -13.21 18.77 15.81
CA ALA A 169 -12.29 19.19 14.77
C ALA A 169 -12.90 19.03 13.37
N LYS A 170 -12.47 19.88 12.44
CA LYS A 170 -12.86 19.82 11.02
C LYS A 170 -11.82 19.04 10.23
N VAL A 171 -12.25 17.96 9.60
CA VAL A 171 -11.41 17.10 8.78
C VAL A 171 -11.78 17.27 7.31
N LEU A 172 -10.83 17.69 6.49
CA LEU A 172 -10.97 17.73 5.03
C LEU A 172 -10.26 16.53 4.42
N ILE A 173 -10.98 15.76 3.60
CA ILE A 173 -10.43 14.61 2.88
C ILE A 173 -10.51 14.88 1.39
N ILE A 174 -9.37 14.88 0.70
CA ILE A 174 -9.24 15.16 -0.72
C ILE A 174 -9.07 13.85 -1.48
N GLY A 175 -10.11 13.43 -2.20
CA GLY A 175 -10.23 12.17 -2.91
C GLY A 175 -11.13 11.17 -2.19
N GLY A 176 -12.17 10.72 -2.88
CA GLY A 176 -13.18 9.78 -2.40
C GLY A 176 -12.87 8.31 -2.75
N GLY A 177 -11.62 7.98 -3.10
CA GLY A 177 -11.18 6.61 -3.35
C GLY A 177 -11.21 5.71 -2.10
N ILE A 178 -10.50 4.59 -2.11
CA ILE A 178 -10.46 3.65 -0.97
C ILE A 178 -9.87 4.34 0.25
N VAL A 179 -8.70 4.96 0.12
CA VAL A 179 -8.02 5.70 1.19
C VAL A 179 -8.93 6.74 1.83
N GLY A 180 -9.52 7.63 1.00
CA GLY A 180 -10.40 8.69 1.50
C GLY A 180 -11.69 8.18 2.12
N THR A 181 -12.26 7.10 1.60
CA THR A 181 -13.43 6.42 2.18
C THR A 181 -13.12 5.90 3.58
N GLU A 182 -12.00 5.21 3.75
CA GLU A 182 -11.60 4.66 5.04
C GLU A 182 -11.19 5.76 6.04
N ALA A 183 -10.53 6.82 5.56
CA ALA A 183 -10.28 8.02 6.37
C ALA A 183 -11.59 8.66 6.85
N ALA A 184 -12.59 8.82 5.96
CA ALA A 184 -13.88 9.40 6.31
C ALA A 184 -14.66 8.57 7.34
N LYS A 185 -14.64 7.23 7.20
CA LYS A 185 -15.24 6.33 8.20
C LYS A 185 -14.60 6.47 9.57
N MET A 186 -13.26 6.54 9.62
CA MET A 186 -12.54 6.68 10.89
C MET A 186 -12.78 8.05 11.52
N ALA A 187 -12.65 9.14 10.77
CA ALA A 187 -12.87 10.49 11.27
C ALA A 187 -14.33 10.68 11.72
N GLY A 188 -15.29 10.21 10.93
CA GLY A 188 -16.70 10.23 11.27
C GLY A 188 -17.02 9.40 12.52
N GLY A 189 -16.43 8.21 12.63
CA GLY A 189 -16.57 7.33 13.80
C GLY A 189 -15.97 7.90 15.09
N LEU A 190 -14.93 8.74 14.99
CA LEU A 190 -14.37 9.50 16.10
C LEU A 190 -15.14 10.77 16.43
N GLY A 191 -16.20 11.09 15.69
CA GLY A 191 -17.09 12.22 15.94
C GLY A 191 -16.63 13.54 15.33
N ALA A 192 -15.66 13.55 14.41
CA ALA A 192 -15.21 14.76 13.72
C ALA A 192 -16.29 15.35 12.79
N ASP A 193 -16.19 16.64 12.47
CA ASP A 193 -16.94 17.28 11.38
C ASP A 193 -16.15 17.08 10.09
N VAL A 194 -16.59 16.13 9.26
CA VAL A 194 -15.84 15.66 8.09
C VAL A 194 -16.43 16.21 6.79
N THR A 195 -15.56 16.68 5.89
CA THR A 195 -15.92 16.96 4.50
C THR A 195 -15.00 16.14 3.58
N ILE A 196 -15.58 15.27 2.77
CA ILE A 196 -14.86 14.51 1.73
C ILE A 196 -15.17 15.11 0.36
N ILE A 197 -14.15 15.37 -0.43
CA ILE A 197 -14.26 15.96 -1.75
C ILE A 197 -13.74 15.03 -2.84
N ASP A 198 -14.45 14.98 -3.97
CA ASP A 198 -14.08 14.21 -5.16
C ASP A 198 -14.54 14.91 -6.43
N VAL A 199 -13.91 14.64 -7.57
CA VAL A 199 -14.31 15.16 -8.89
C VAL A 199 -15.48 14.38 -9.49
N SER A 200 -15.74 13.17 -9.00
CA SER A 200 -16.78 12.27 -9.52
C SER A 200 -18.08 12.40 -8.73
N LEU A 201 -19.09 13.02 -9.32
CA LEU A 201 -20.42 13.12 -8.71
C LEU A 201 -21.04 11.73 -8.45
N LYS A 202 -20.72 10.73 -9.28
CA LYS A 202 -21.14 9.34 -9.04
C LYS A 202 -20.54 8.81 -7.74
N ARG A 203 -19.26 9.12 -7.49
CA ARG A 203 -18.57 8.70 -6.26
C ARG A 203 -19.12 9.43 -5.04
N LEU A 204 -19.37 10.74 -5.16
CA LEU A 204 -19.96 11.53 -4.08
C LEU A 204 -21.35 11.01 -3.67
N ARG A 205 -22.22 10.65 -4.63
CA ARG A 205 -23.52 10.03 -4.32
C ARG A 205 -23.36 8.73 -3.54
N TYR A 206 -22.47 7.86 -3.99
CA TYR A 206 -22.20 6.60 -3.26
C TYR A 206 -21.70 6.87 -1.83
N LEU A 207 -20.82 7.85 -1.64
CA LEU A 207 -20.31 8.22 -0.31
C LEU A 207 -21.43 8.80 0.57
N ASP A 208 -22.31 9.61 0.02
CA ASP A 208 -23.47 10.16 0.72
C ASP A 208 -24.39 9.06 1.26
N ASP A 209 -24.60 8.02 0.45
CA ASP A 209 -25.46 6.88 0.83
C ASP A 209 -24.85 6.01 1.97
N ILE A 210 -23.52 5.93 2.06
CA ILE A 210 -22.86 4.98 3.00
C ILE A 210 -22.22 5.63 4.23
N MET A 211 -22.08 6.96 4.24
CA MET A 211 -21.39 7.66 5.33
C MET A 211 -22.36 8.10 6.43
N PRO A 212 -21.86 8.24 7.69
CA PRO A 212 -22.67 8.81 8.76
C PRO A 212 -22.94 10.31 8.52
N ALA A 213 -23.98 10.84 9.19
CA ALA A 213 -24.49 12.20 8.98
C ALA A 213 -23.47 13.34 9.26
N ASN A 214 -22.41 13.08 10.02
CA ASN A 214 -21.31 14.00 10.27
C ASN A 214 -20.22 14.00 9.19
N VAL A 215 -20.38 13.21 8.10
CA VAL A 215 -19.55 13.23 6.91
C VAL A 215 -20.33 13.83 5.74
N LYS A 216 -19.86 14.97 5.25
CA LYS A 216 -20.46 15.70 4.14
C LYS A 216 -19.67 15.49 2.87
N THR A 217 -20.34 15.49 1.73
CA THR A 217 -19.70 15.36 0.42
C THR A 217 -19.67 16.72 -0.30
N MET A 218 -18.61 17.00 -1.08
CA MET A 218 -18.48 18.23 -1.86
C MET A 218 -17.70 17.98 -3.16
N MET A 219 -18.02 18.71 -4.21
CA MET A 219 -17.26 18.67 -5.47
C MET A 219 -15.85 19.23 -5.27
N SER A 220 -14.85 18.48 -5.77
CA SER A 220 -13.45 18.92 -5.78
C SER A 220 -13.23 19.89 -6.93
N ASN A 221 -12.83 21.12 -6.60
CA ASN A 221 -12.32 22.14 -7.49
C ASN A 221 -11.41 23.09 -6.68
N GLU A 222 -10.61 23.88 -7.34
CA GLU A 222 -9.65 24.76 -6.67
C GLU A 222 -10.32 25.73 -5.71
N TYR A 223 -11.47 26.30 -6.08
CA TYR A 223 -12.19 27.25 -5.23
C TYR A 223 -12.62 26.59 -3.90
N ASN A 224 -13.26 25.44 -3.98
CA ASN A 224 -13.73 24.71 -2.81
C ASN A 224 -12.56 24.26 -1.93
N ILE A 225 -11.46 23.80 -2.53
CA ILE A 225 -10.25 23.42 -1.79
C ILE A 225 -9.71 24.62 -1.01
N ARG A 226 -9.53 25.79 -1.67
CA ARG A 226 -9.05 27.02 -1.04
C ARG A 226 -9.91 27.48 0.13
N GLU A 227 -11.23 27.38 0.01
CA GLU A 227 -12.14 27.74 1.10
C GLU A 227 -12.05 26.76 2.27
N MET A 228 -11.98 25.47 1.98
CA MET A 228 -12.01 24.43 3.01
C MET A 228 -10.70 24.35 3.82
N VAL A 229 -9.54 24.51 3.19
CA VAL A 229 -8.23 24.41 3.87
C VAL A 229 -8.05 25.48 4.96
N ARG A 230 -8.66 26.67 4.81
CA ARG A 230 -8.59 27.77 5.79
C ARG A 230 -9.17 27.38 7.15
N ASN A 231 -10.15 26.48 7.15
CA ASN A 231 -10.91 26.13 8.36
C ASN A 231 -10.64 24.71 8.83
N ALA A 232 -9.92 23.90 8.07
CA ALA A 232 -9.60 22.53 8.44
C ALA A 232 -8.59 22.49 9.59
N ASP A 233 -8.74 21.46 10.43
CA ASP A 233 -7.79 21.12 11.50
C ASP A 233 -6.90 19.96 11.06
N VAL A 234 -7.48 19.00 10.29
CA VAL A 234 -6.75 17.90 9.63
C VAL A 234 -7.12 17.88 8.15
N ILE A 235 -6.12 17.70 7.30
CA ILE A 235 -6.29 17.58 5.85
C ILE A 235 -5.64 16.27 5.40
N ILE A 236 -6.41 15.41 4.72
CA ILE A 236 -5.93 14.12 4.20
C ILE A 236 -5.85 14.20 2.68
N GLY A 237 -4.65 13.99 2.13
CA GLY A 237 -4.42 13.80 0.70
C GLY A 237 -4.59 12.33 0.33
N ALA A 238 -5.65 12.01 -0.38
CA ALA A 238 -6.07 10.63 -0.70
C ALA A 238 -6.32 10.40 -2.20
N VAL A 239 -5.71 11.22 -3.06
CA VAL A 239 -5.83 11.07 -4.52
C VAL A 239 -4.69 10.23 -5.05
N LEU A 240 -5.04 9.10 -5.65
CA LEU A 240 -4.12 8.18 -6.30
C LEU A 240 -4.64 7.96 -7.73
N ILE A 241 -3.76 8.18 -8.71
CA ILE A 241 -4.04 7.87 -10.13
C ILE A 241 -3.13 6.70 -10.50
N PRO A 242 -3.69 5.50 -10.75
CA PRO A 242 -2.87 4.35 -11.14
C PRO A 242 -1.98 4.65 -12.35
N GLY A 243 -0.67 4.43 -12.21
CA GLY A 243 0.29 4.64 -13.30
C GLY A 243 0.63 6.10 -13.63
N ALA A 244 0.15 7.09 -12.86
CA ALA A 244 0.45 8.49 -13.06
C ALA A 244 0.80 9.22 -11.75
N VAL A 245 1.49 10.35 -11.88
CA VAL A 245 1.75 11.24 -10.73
C VAL A 245 0.46 11.90 -10.27
N ALA A 246 0.22 11.94 -8.95
CA ALA A 246 -0.94 12.62 -8.40
C ALA A 246 -0.90 14.14 -8.71
N PRO A 247 -2.05 14.76 -9.04
CA PRO A 247 -2.10 16.21 -9.24
C PRO A 247 -1.84 16.94 -7.92
N LYS A 248 -1.16 18.09 -7.98
CA LYS A 248 -0.93 18.96 -6.83
C LYS A 248 -2.19 19.79 -6.53
N LEU A 249 -3.03 19.28 -5.64
CA LEU A 249 -4.33 19.86 -5.30
C LEU A 249 -4.25 20.93 -4.22
N ILE A 250 -3.25 20.86 -3.33
CA ILE A 250 -2.91 21.93 -2.39
C ILE A 250 -1.59 22.53 -2.84
N THR A 251 -1.64 23.80 -3.22
CA THR A 251 -0.49 24.57 -3.68
C THR A 251 0.22 25.27 -2.53
N ARG A 252 1.48 25.64 -2.74
CA ARG A 252 2.33 26.29 -1.72
C ARG A 252 1.70 27.56 -1.13
N ASP A 253 1.00 28.34 -1.95
CA ASP A 253 0.34 29.60 -1.56
C ASP A 253 -0.90 29.41 -0.67
N MET A 254 -1.47 28.20 -0.63
CA MET A 254 -2.57 27.87 0.28
C MET A 254 -2.10 27.66 1.72
N ILE A 255 -0.86 27.23 1.93
CA ILE A 255 -0.33 26.85 3.26
C ILE A 255 -0.42 28.01 4.27
N PRO A 256 0.02 29.24 3.95
CA PRO A 256 -0.08 30.37 4.88
C PRO A 256 -1.52 30.79 5.24
N THR A 257 -2.52 30.30 4.49
CA THR A 257 -3.93 30.62 4.76
C THR A 257 -4.57 29.67 5.79
N MET A 258 -3.89 28.58 6.13
CA MET A 258 -4.35 27.57 7.08
C MET A 258 -4.16 28.05 8.52
N LYS A 259 -4.84 27.38 9.45
CA LYS A 259 -4.65 27.65 10.89
C LYS A 259 -3.25 27.18 11.32
N PRO A 260 -2.50 27.93 12.14
CA PRO A 260 -1.27 27.41 12.75
C PRO A 260 -1.57 26.11 13.56
N GLY A 261 -0.77 25.07 13.32
CA GLY A 261 -0.96 23.75 13.95
C GLY A 261 -1.95 22.83 13.23
N THR A 262 -2.47 23.23 12.05
CA THR A 262 -3.16 22.30 11.13
C THR A 262 -2.24 21.14 10.76
N VAL A 263 -2.80 19.93 10.67
CA VAL A 263 -2.07 18.72 10.27
C VAL A 263 -2.48 18.30 8.86
N MET A 264 -1.49 18.19 7.98
CA MET A 264 -1.65 17.66 6.63
C MET A 264 -1.03 16.27 6.55
N VAL A 265 -1.82 15.28 6.17
CA VAL A 265 -1.37 13.88 5.98
C VAL A 265 -1.48 13.54 4.51
N ASP A 266 -0.35 13.35 3.83
CA ASP A 266 -0.32 12.96 2.42
C ASP A 266 -0.13 11.44 2.29
N VAL A 267 -1.23 10.73 2.05
CA VAL A 267 -1.20 9.26 1.88
C VAL A 267 -0.70 8.86 0.50
N ALA A 268 -0.74 9.77 -0.47
CA ALA A 268 -0.29 9.53 -1.84
C ALA A 268 1.21 9.80 -2.04
N VAL A 269 1.98 10.00 -0.98
CA VAL A 269 3.40 10.39 -1.01
C VAL A 269 4.26 9.48 -1.88
N ASP A 270 4.02 8.17 -1.86
CA ASP A 270 4.75 7.17 -2.66
C ASP A 270 4.60 7.39 -4.19
N GLN A 271 3.59 8.15 -4.60
CA GLN A 271 3.32 8.53 -5.99
C GLN A 271 3.48 10.04 -6.23
N GLY A 272 4.36 10.67 -5.48
CA GLY A 272 4.69 12.08 -5.60
C GLY A 272 3.82 13.01 -4.76
N GLY A 273 2.75 12.52 -4.10
CA GLY A 273 1.88 13.28 -3.20
C GLY A 273 0.88 14.21 -3.88
N CYS A 274 -0.21 14.51 -3.16
CA CYS A 274 -1.28 15.43 -3.59
C CYS A 274 -0.99 16.89 -3.26
N PHE A 275 0.02 17.19 -2.43
CA PHE A 275 0.37 18.54 -2.02
C PHE A 275 1.67 18.97 -2.69
N GLU A 276 1.75 20.23 -3.10
CA GLU A 276 2.96 20.77 -3.71
C GLU A 276 4.16 20.73 -2.74
N THR A 277 3.87 20.84 -1.45
CA THR A 277 4.86 20.83 -0.36
C THR A 277 5.22 19.44 0.16
N THR A 278 4.67 18.36 -0.43
CA THR A 278 4.98 16.98 -0.01
C THR A 278 6.45 16.64 -0.22
N VAL A 279 7.09 16.19 0.85
CA VAL A 279 8.42 15.58 0.85
C VAL A 279 8.31 14.24 1.59
N PRO A 280 8.73 13.11 1.00
CA PRO A 280 8.68 11.83 1.68
C PRO A 280 9.43 11.84 3.01
N THR A 281 8.79 11.31 4.04
CA THR A 281 9.36 11.14 5.39
C THR A 281 9.39 9.66 5.78
N THR A 282 10.01 9.36 6.92
CA THR A 282 10.13 7.99 7.45
C THR A 282 9.42 7.87 8.79
N HIS A 283 9.20 6.64 9.27
CA HIS A 283 8.62 6.42 10.60
C HIS A 283 9.49 6.97 11.73
N ASP A 284 10.80 7.09 11.54
CA ASP A 284 11.74 7.64 12.52
C ASP A 284 11.64 9.18 12.62
N HIS A 285 11.38 9.84 11.49
CA HIS A 285 11.20 11.28 11.37
C HIS A 285 9.94 11.59 10.55
N PRO A 286 8.73 11.40 11.15
CA PRO A 286 7.49 11.32 10.38
C PRO A 286 6.93 12.66 9.91
N THR A 287 7.35 13.78 10.52
CA THR A 287 6.78 15.10 10.24
C THR A 287 7.83 16.17 9.99
N PHE A 288 7.42 17.20 9.27
CA PHE A 288 8.10 18.49 9.16
C PHE A 288 7.08 19.63 9.18
N VAL A 289 7.53 20.86 9.37
CA VAL A 289 6.64 22.02 9.51
C VAL A 289 6.96 23.06 8.44
N ILE A 290 5.93 23.56 7.76
CA ILE A 290 6.02 24.70 6.82
C ILE A 290 4.93 25.71 7.23
N ASP A 291 5.30 26.98 7.45
CA ASP A 291 4.38 28.06 7.82
C ASP A 291 3.42 27.68 8.96
N HIS A 292 3.96 27.03 9.99
CA HIS A 292 3.22 26.55 11.18
C HIS A 292 2.22 25.42 10.89
N VAL A 293 2.23 24.81 9.70
CA VAL A 293 1.42 23.65 9.31
C VAL A 293 2.28 22.38 9.36
N ILE A 294 1.79 21.37 10.07
CA ILE A 294 2.48 20.08 10.25
C ILE A 294 2.19 19.19 9.04
N HIS A 295 3.26 18.69 8.41
CA HIS A 295 3.17 17.75 7.30
C HIS A 295 3.59 16.37 7.77
N TYR A 296 2.71 15.39 7.67
CA TYR A 296 2.97 13.97 7.85
C TYR A 296 2.96 13.30 6.47
N CYS A 297 4.12 12.90 5.98
CA CYS A 297 4.31 12.39 4.63
C CYS A 297 5.10 11.07 4.64
N VAL A 298 4.78 10.17 5.59
CA VAL A 298 5.50 8.91 5.75
C VAL A 298 5.21 7.98 4.59
N ALA A 299 6.25 7.62 3.85
CA ALA A 299 6.20 6.55 2.88
C ALA A 299 5.97 5.21 3.60
N ASN A 300 5.14 4.33 3.03
CA ASN A 300 4.82 3.04 3.61
C ASN A 300 4.10 3.11 4.98
N MET A 301 3.11 3.99 5.13
CA MET A 301 2.30 4.09 6.35
C MET A 301 1.83 2.72 6.91
N PRO A 302 1.35 1.76 6.10
CA PRO A 302 0.92 0.45 6.59
C PRO A 302 2.00 -0.36 7.31
N GLY A 303 3.28 -0.06 7.09
CA GLY A 303 4.41 -0.70 7.77
C GLY A 303 4.43 -0.47 9.28
N ALA A 304 3.83 0.63 9.78
CA ALA A 304 3.76 0.93 11.21
C ALA A 304 2.80 0.02 12.00
N VAL A 305 1.88 -0.64 11.33
CA VAL A 305 0.94 -1.60 11.94
C VAL A 305 1.08 -2.99 11.29
N PRO A 306 2.25 -3.62 11.42
CA PRO A 306 2.61 -4.79 10.62
C PRO A 306 1.68 -5.98 10.84
N ARG A 307 1.16 -6.19 12.04
CA ARG A 307 0.21 -7.28 12.31
C ARG A 307 -1.10 -7.13 11.53
N THR A 308 -1.71 -5.94 11.60
CA THR A 308 -2.95 -5.65 10.84
C THR A 308 -2.70 -5.74 9.34
N SER A 309 -1.62 -5.12 8.88
CA SER A 309 -1.25 -5.09 7.46
C SER A 309 -0.95 -6.48 6.89
N THR A 310 -0.24 -7.33 7.66
CA THR A 310 0.02 -8.72 7.28
C THR A 310 -1.28 -9.51 7.14
N LEU A 311 -2.16 -9.44 8.12
CA LEU A 311 -3.46 -10.13 8.06
C LEU A 311 -4.30 -9.66 6.87
N ALA A 312 -4.40 -8.34 6.68
CA ALA A 312 -5.18 -7.77 5.57
C ALA A 312 -4.60 -8.16 4.20
N LEU A 313 -3.28 -8.05 4.03
CA LEU A 313 -2.60 -8.38 2.78
C LEU A 313 -2.73 -9.86 2.46
N THR A 314 -2.43 -10.73 3.42
CA THR A 314 -2.44 -12.18 3.19
C THR A 314 -3.84 -12.73 2.90
N ASN A 315 -4.89 -12.14 3.48
CA ASN A 315 -6.27 -12.48 3.10
C ASN A 315 -6.54 -12.24 1.61
N ALA A 316 -5.95 -11.21 1.02
CA ALA A 316 -6.13 -10.89 -0.39
C ALA A 316 -5.18 -11.69 -1.31
N THR A 317 -3.93 -11.90 -0.91
CA THR A 317 -2.90 -12.52 -1.76
C THR A 317 -2.96 -14.04 -1.77
N LEU A 318 -3.38 -14.67 -0.66
CA LEU A 318 -3.39 -16.12 -0.48
C LEU A 318 -4.17 -16.88 -1.57
N PRO A 319 -5.38 -16.48 -1.99
CA PRO A 319 -6.10 -17.16 -3.05
C PRO A 319 -5.33 -17.21 -4.37
N TYR A 320 -4.63 -16.13 -4.73
CA TYR A 320 -3.81 -16.06 -5.93
C TYR A 320 -2.55 -16.91 -5.78
N ALA A 321 -1.88 -16.89 -4.63
CA ALA A 321 -0.73 -17.74 -4.35
C ALA A 321 -1.07 -19.23 -4.48
N ILE A 322 -2.20 -19.66 -3.94
CA ILE A 322 -2.70 -21.04 -4.05
C ILE A 322 -3.03 -21.36 -5.52
N GLN A 323 -3.63 -20.44 -6.25
CA GLN A 323 -3.94 -20.65 -7.68
C GLN A 323 -2.65 -20.85 -8.49
N ILE A 324 -1.61 -20.04 -8.26
CA ILE A 324 -0.29 -20.18 -8.89
C ILE A 324 0.34 -21.51 -8.50
N ALA A 325 0.29 -21.87 -7.21
CA ALA A 325 0.86 -23.11 -6.70
C ALA A 325 0.22 -24.36 -7.30
N ASN A 326 -1.13 -24.38 -7.36
CA ASN A 326 -1.90 -25.53 -7.86
C ASN A 326 -1.76 -25.73 -9.37
N LYS A 327 -1.65 -24.67 -10.15
CA LYS A 327 -1.75 -24.73 -11.63
C LYS A 327 -0.43 -24.46 -12.34
N GLY A 328 0.57 -23.92 -11.63
CA GLY A 328 1.71 -23.28 -12.26
C GLY A 328 1.33 -21.90 -12.82
N TRP A 329 2.28 -20.99 -12.88
CA TRP A 329 2.03 -19.59 -13.25
C TRP A 329 1.38 -19.42 -14.64
N LYS A 330 1.81 -20.17 -15.65
CA LYS A 330 1.25 -20.08 -17.01
C LYS A 330 -0.24 -20.39 -17.04
N LYS A 331 -0.62 -21.57 -16.52
CA LYS A 331 -2.02 -21.98 -16.52
C LYS A 331 -2.86 -21.08 -15.61
N ALA A 332 -2.32 -20.66 -14.48
CA ALA A 332 -3.01 -19.73 -13.58
C ALA A 332 -3.32 -18.38 -14.26
N CYS A 333 -2.36 -17.82 -15.00
CA CYS A 333 -2.54 -16.56 -15.73
C CYS A 333 -3.45 -16.74 -16.96
N ASN A 334 -3.41 -17.87 -17.65
CA ASN A 334 -4.33 -18.16 -18.76
C ASN A 334 -5.80 -18.26 -18.32
N GLU A 335 -6.04 -18.77 -17.12
CA GLU A 335 -7.39 -18.96 -16.57
C GLU A 335 -7.90 -17.79 -15.73
N ASN A 336 -7.05 -16.81 -15.42
CA ASN A 336 -7.36 -15.65 -14.59
C ASN A 336 -6.77 -14.36 -15.19
N ASP A 337 -7.62 -13.60 -15.88
CA ASP A 337 -7.23 -12.35 -16.53
C ASP A 337 -6.66 -11.32 -15.56
N ALA A 338 -7.17 -11.26 -14.33
CA ALA A 338 -6.64 -10.34 -13.33
C ALA A 338 -5.20 -10.71 -12.94
N LEU A 339 -4.94 -12.00 -12.73
CA LEU A 339 -3.61 -12.49 -12.40
C LEU A 339 -2.64 -12.34 -13.59
N ARG A 340 -3.12 -12.53 -14.83
CA ARG A 340 -2.34 -12.31 -16.05
C ARG A 340 -1.80 -10.88 -16.14
N LYS A 341 -2.60 -9.88 -15.78
CA LYS A 341 -2.17 -8.48 -15.69
C LYS A 341 -1.11 -8.25 -14.61
N GLY A 342 -1.00 -9.15 -13.63
CA GLY A 342 0.07 -9.15 -12.64
C GLY A 342 1.45 -9.44 -13.20
N LEU A 343 1.57 -10.08 -14.39
CA LEU A 343 2.86 -10.36 -15.01
C LEU A 343 3.52 -9.07 -15.49
N ASN A 344 4.72 -8.79 -14.98
CA ASN A 344 5.48 -7.59 -15.37
C ASN A 344 6.78 -7.95 -16.11
N VAL A 345 7.52 -8.92 -15.59
CA VAL A 345 8.76 -9.44 -16.21
C VAL A 345 8.67 -10.95 -16.27
N VAL A 346 8.99 -11.53 -17.41
CA VAL A 346 8.98 -12.98 -17.63
C VAL A 346 10.21 -13.40 -18.42
N LYS A 347 11.13 -14.12 -17.78
CA LYS A 347 12.32 -14.69 -18.42
C LYS A 347 13.07 -13.68 -19.29
N GLY A 348 13.43 -12.54 -18.72
CA GLY A 348 14.18 -11.49 -19.41
C GLY A 348 13.37 -10.61 -20.35
N LYS A 349 12.03 -10.70 -20.35
CA LYS A 349 11.13 -9.91 -21.19
C LYS A 349 10.23 -9.02 -20.35
N VAL A 350 10.06 -7.76 -20.73
CA VAL A 350 9.06 -6.87 -20.15
C VAL A 350 7.71 -7.11 -20.81
N VAL A 351 6.72 -7.53 -20.04
CA VAL A 351 5.37 -7.85 -20.52
C VAL A 351 4.28 -6.93 -19.93
N TYR A 352 4.67 -5.89 -19.21
CA TYR A 352 3.78 -4.85 -18.71
C TYR A 352 4.18 -3.49 -19.31
N GLN A 353 3.24 -2.84 -20.02
CA GLN A 353 3.50 -1.62 -20.77
C GLN A 353 4.05 -0.49 -19.90
N GLY A 354 3.52 -0.30 -18.70
CA GLY A 354 3.96 0.77 -17.79
C GLY A 354 5.44 0.65 -17.38
N VAL A 355 5.98 -0.57 -17.30
CA VAL A 355 7.42 -0.79 -17.03
C VAL A 355 8.26 -0.48 -18.26
N ALA A 356 7.79 -0.90 -19.44
CA ALA A 356 8.47 -0.60 -20.71
C ALA A 356 8.56 0.92 -20.94
N ASP A 357 7.45 1.64 -20.73
CA ASP A 357 7.38 3.10 -20.92
C ASP A 357 8.27 3.86 -19.94
N ALA A 358 8.35 3.40 -18.69
CA ALA A 358 9.13 4.09 -17.65
C ALA A 358 10.63 4.16 -17.97
N PHE A 359 11.16 3.15 -18.67
CA PHE A 359 12.61 3.03 -18.94
C PHE A 359 12.96 2.92 -20.42
N GLY A 360 11.99 3.09 -21.32
CA GLY A 360 12.21 2.94 -22.77
C GLY A 360 12.63 1.53 -23.19
N LEU A 361 12.15 0.50 -22.47
CA LEU A 361 12.48 -0.90 -22.71
C LEU A 361 11.56 -1.51 -23.78
N PRO A 362 12.03 -2.52 -24.54
CA PRO A 362 11.18 -3.25 -25.47
C PRO A 362 10.03 -3.94 -24.74
N TYR A 363 8.80 -3.62 -25.11
CA TYR A 363 7.60 -4.32 -24.66
C TYR A 363 7.36 -5.59 -25.47
N GLN A 364 6.92 -6.64 -24.81
CA GLN A 364 6.42 -7.85 -25.45
C GLN A 364 5.01 -8.16 -24.96
N ASP A 365 4.14 -8.54 -25.88
CA ASP A 365 2.79 -8.97 -25.53
C ASP A 365 2.85 -10.19 -24.61
N VAL A 366 2.10 -10.13 -23.50
CA VAL A 366 2.03 -11.18 -22.49
C VAL A 366 1.63 -12.54 -23.08
N GLU A 367 0.80 -12.56 -24.13
CA GLU A 367 0.37 -13.78 -24.81
C GLU A 367 1.56 -14.54 -25.45
N THR A 368 2.65 -13.85 -25.75
CA THR A 368 3.86 -14.49 -26.34
C THR A 368 4.69 -15.30 -25.35
N VAL A 369 4.41 -15.18 -24.06
CA VAL A 369 5.16 -15.87 -22.99
C VAL A 369 4.29 -16.90 -22.25
N LEU A 370 2.97 -16.83 -22.41
CA LEU A 370 2.01 -17.80 -21.90
C LEU A 370 1.91 -19.02 -22.83
#